data_bf35281086fc2f9157053b44231fae19
#
_entry.id   bf35281086fc2f9157053b44231fae19
#
_cell.length_a   1.000
_cell.length_b   1.000
_cell.length_c   1.000
_cell.angle_alpha   90.00
_cell.angle_beta   90.00
_cell.angle_gamma   90.00
#
_symmetry.space_group_name_H-M   'P 1'
#
loop_
_entity.id
_entity.type
_entity.pdbx_description
1 polymer ?
#
loop_
_entity_poly.entity_id
_entity_poly.type
_entity_poly.pdbx_seq_one_letter_code
_entity_poly.pdbx_strand_id
1 'polypeptide(L)'
;MRSDRVIATTDFHTAGIGMRLVTSGLGRLPGATLGDKRRWFQEHLDHLRTGLCLEPRGHRSLLIAVMTEPVTPGAHFGLFFIYPSGYYVSCGEGTIGATTVALETGMVARQGVETRVVVDTEAGPVETIARSEGDRVCAVTLRWTPSFVALADQVVEVDGVGELPLDIAVGVGNVFAVVDAARAGVAVRREHTRKLAQRGMAVREAVNAQLHVEVPGLGKTQVDNVLIHELPDAHGVSPNALVWGPGQVDAAPCGSGTCARMALFHHRGLMAVGSTLVSRGLLGLDFTGRIAGETRVEGRPAILPEVTGTAYLTGFSQFLFDPADPLRDGFLLDA
;
A
#
# COMPACT_ATOMS: atom_id res chain seq x y z
N MET A 1 -31.29 15.53 14.60
CA MET A 1 -30.25 15.04 13.71
C MET A 1 -30.84 13.85 12.96
N ARG A 2 -30.87 13.91 11.66
CA ARG A 2 -31.42 12.85 10.80
C ARG A 2 -30.23 12.23 10.07
N SER A 3 -29.82 11.03 10.44
CA SER A 3 -28.72 10.32 9.79
C SER A 3 -29.12 8.86 9.61
N ASP A 4 -28.97 8.34 8.41
CA ASP A 4 -29.22 6.92 8.14
C ASP A 4 -28.08 6.04 8.66
N ARG A 5 -26.88 6.63 8.77
CA ARG A 5 -25.68 5.90 9.14
C ARG A 5 -24.65 6.79 9.83
N VAL A 6 -24.03 6.25 10.84
CA VAL A 6 -22.86 6.82 11.51
C VAL A 6 -21.71 5.85 11.35
N ILE A 7 -20.62 6.30 10.76
CA ILE A 7 -19.39 5.51 10.57
C ILE A 7 -18.34 6.03 11.53
N ALA A 8 -17.85 5.19 12.43
CA ALA A 8 -16.75 5.53 13.31
C ALA A 8 -15.41 5.10 12.68
N THR A 9 -14.41 5.97 12.81
CA THR A 9 -13.05 5.71 12.34
C THR A 9 -12.02 6.06 13.41
N THR A 10 -10.88 5.37 13.34
CA THR A 10 -9.64 5.80 13.97
C THR A 10 -8.70 6.25 12.87
N ASP A 11 -8.31 7.51 12.90
CA ASP A 11 -7.47 8.12 11.89
C ASP A 11 -5.99 8.01 12.34
N PHE A 12 -5.10 7.73 11.40
CA PHE A 12 -3.67 7.54 11.66
C PHE A 12 -2.85 7.96 10.45
N HIS A 13 -1.54 8.01 10.61
CA HIS A 13 -0.61 8.03 9.47
C HIS A 13 0.46 6.96 9.60
N THR A 14 0.92 6.42 8.49
CA THR A 14 2.07 5.52 8.40
C THR A 14 3.10 6.17 7.50
N ALA A 15 4.26 6.53 8.06
CA ALA A 15 5.33 7.22 7.34
C ALA A 15 4.86 8.46 6.54
N GLY A 16 3.88 9.18 7.05
CA GLY A 16 3.38 10.44 6.46
C GLY A 16 2.14 10.31 5.58
N ILE A 17 1.76 9.11 5.12
CA ILE A 17 0.49 8.93 4.44
C ILE A 17 -0.64 8.83 5.47
N GLY A 18 -1.58 9.79 5.40
CA GLY A 18 -2.76 9.79 6.26
C GLY A 18 -3.78 8.74 5.82
N MET A 19 -4.30 7.99 6.79
CA MET A 19 -5.26 6.93 6.55
C MET A 19 -6.36 6.93 7.60
N ARG A 20 -7.48 6.27 7.28
CA ARG A 20 -8.57 5.96 8.21
C ARG A 20 -8.73 4.47 8.37
N LEU A 21 -9.01 4.03 9.58
CA LEU A 21 -9.52 2.70 9.86
C LEU A 21 -11.00 2.81 10.23
N VAL A 22 -11.88 2.29 9.37
CA VAL A 22 -13.30 2.14 9.73
C VAL A 22 -13.41 1.02 10.74
N THR A 23 -13.86 1.37 11.95
CA THR A 23 -13.95 0.47 13.10
C THR A 23 -15.37 0.04 13.43
N SER A 24 -16.37 0.85 13.04
CA SER A 24 -17.78 0.49 13.21
C SER A 24 -18.72 1.27 12.28
N GLY A 25 -20.01 0.86 12.28
CA GLY A 25 -21.08 1.52 11.52
C GLY A 25 -21.47 0.78 10.24
N LEU A 26 -20.73 -0.25 9.80
CA LEU A 26 -21.06 -1.02 8.60
C LEU A 26 -21.96 -2.23 8.90
N GLY A 27 -21.98 -2.70 10.16
CA GLY A 27 -22.56 -3.97 10.50
C GLY A 27 -21.72 -5.15 10.02
N ARG A 28 -22.27 -6.35 10.10
CA ARG A 28 -21.60 -7.56 9.61
C ARG A 28 -21.69 -7.62 8.08
N LEU A 29 -20.54 -7.66 7.40
CA LEU A 29 -20.48 -7.81 5.96
C LEU A 29 -20.61 -9.29 5.56
N PRO A 30 -21.55 -9.65 4.68
CA PRO A 30 -21.68 -11.02 4.17
C PRO A 30 -20.48 -11.42 3.31
N GLY A 31 -20.10 -12.69 3.38
CA GLY A 31 -19.04 -13.26 2.54
C GLY A 31 -18.28 -14.38 3.24
N ALA A 32 -17.91 -15.42 2.47
CA ALA A 32 -17.11 -16.54 2.95
C ALA A 32 -15.60 -16.23 2.91
N THR A 33 -15.20 -15.27 2.08
CA THR A 33 -13.82 -14.77 1.95
C THR A 33 -13.78 -13.25 2.13
N LEU A 34 -12.59 -12.68 2.37
CA LEU A 34 -12.44 -11.21 2.41
C LEU A 34 -12.80 -10.59 1.05
N GLY A 35 -12.45 -11.24 -0.05
CA GLY A 35 -12.84 -10.81 -1.39
C GLY A 35 -14.37 -10.79 -1.59
N ASP A 36 -15.11 -11.76 -0.99
CA ASP A 36 -16.58 -11.75 -1.03
C ASP A 36 -17.16 -10.59 -0.20
N LYS A 37 -16.62 -10.34 0.99
CA LYS A 37 -17.02 -9.21 1.84
C LYS A 37 -16.79 -7.87 1.14
N ARG A 38 -15.60 -7.68 0.52
CA ARG A 38 -15.29 -6.48 -0.27
C ARG A 38 -16.20 -6.35 -1.48
N ARG A 39 -16.46 -7.43 -2.22
CA ARG A 39 -17.37 -7.43 -3.37
C ARG A 39 -18.78 -7.04 -2.96
N TRP A 40 -19.27 -7.63 -1.87
CA TRP A 40 -20.58 -7.26 -1.33
C TRP A 40 -20.64 -5.77 -0.92
N PHE A 41 -19.58 -5.25 -0.27
CA PHE A 41 -19.47 -3.83 0.04
C PHE A 41 -19.50 -2.98 -1.22
N GLN A 42 -18.77 -3.36 -2.25
CA GLN A 42 -18.73 -2.68 -3.54
C GLN A 42 -20.11 -2.64 -4.22
N GLU A 43 -20.85 -3.72 -4.19
CA GLU A 43 -22.16 -3.82 -4.83
C GLU A 43 -23.26 -3.06 -4.07
N HIS A 44 -23.17 -2.96 -2.74
CA HIS A 44 -24.26 -2.45 -1.92
C HIS A 44 -23.94 -1.17 -1.15
N LEU A 45 -22.66 -0.87 -0.91
CA LEU A 45 -22.21 0.23 -0.06
C LEU A 45 -21.13 1.12 -0.72
N ASP A 46 -20.92 1.06 -2.04
CA ASP A 46 -19.86 1.84 -2.71
C ASP A 46 -20.01 3.37 -2.53
N HIS A 47 -21.23 3.85 -2.32
CA HIS A 47 -21.50 5.24 -1.94
C HIS A 47 -20.81 5.65 -0.61
N LEU A 48 -20.52 4.69 0.29
CA LEU A 48 -19.73 4.98 1.49
C LEU A 48 -18.25 5.11 1.19
N ARG A 49 -17.73 4.38 0.19
CA ARG A 49 -16.36 4.56 -0.28
C ARG A 49 -16.16 5.99 -0.77
N THR A 50 -16.98 6.43 -1.71
CA THR A 50 -16.90 7.80 -2.24
C THR A 50 -17.17 8.82 -1.16
N GLY A 51 -18.22 8.65 -0.37
CA GLY A 51 -18.58 9.55 0.73
C GLY A 51 -17.53 9.71 1.83
N LEU A 52 -16.70 8.70 2.09
CA LEU A 52 -15.62 8.76 3.09
C LEU A 52 -14.28 9.18 2.49
N CYS A 53 -13.98 8.75 1.25
CA CYS A 53 -12.70 9.03 0.59
C CYS A 53 -12.64 10.42 -0.03
N LEU A 54 -13.78 10.96 -0.50
CA LEU A 54 -13.84 12.22 -1.23
C LEU A 54 -14.26 13.40 -0.33
N GLU A 55 -14.16 14.60 -0.86
CA GLU A 55 -14.71 15.79 -0.19
C GLU A 55 -16.23 15.66 -0.01
N PRO A 56 -16.80 16.19 1.07
CA PRO A 56 -16.20 17.01 2.11
C PRO A 56 -15.59 16.21 3.29
N ARG A 57 -15.60 14.87 3.27
CA ARG A 57 -15.13 14.03 4.40
C ARG A 57 -13.73 13.48 4.22
N GLY A 58 -13.21 13.50 3.00
CA GLY A 58 -11.89 13.03 2.62
C GLY A 58 -11.17 13.96 1.64
N HIS A 59 -10.26 13.41 0.86
CA HIS A 59 -9.53 14.12 -0.19
C HIS A 59 -9.01 13.11 -1.24
N ARG A 60 -8.61 13.59 -2.41
CA ARG A 60 -8.20 12.80 -3.59
C ARG A 60 -7.13 11.71 -3.35
N SER A 61 -6.38 11.78 -2.26
CA SER A 61 -5.31 10.82 -1.93
C SER A 61 -5.57 10.05 -0.63
N LEU A 62 -6.80 10.09 -0.09
CA LEU A 62 -7.12 9.41 1.15
C LEU A 62 -7.30 7.91 0.92
N LEU A 63 -6.54 7.12 1.66
CA LEU A 63 -6.68 5.67 1.74
C LEU A 63 -7.43 5.29 3.01
N ILE A 64 -8.32 4.31 2.92
CA ILE A 64 -9.13 3.84 4.04
C ILE A 64 -9.01 2.33 4.15
N ALA A 65 -8.71 1.84 5.34
CA ALA A 65 -8.83 0.45 5.71
C ALA A 65 -10.21 0.20 6.33
N VAL A 66 -10.89 -0.84 5.91
CA VAL A 66 -12.17 -1.27 6.47
C VAL A 66 -11.95 -2.54 7.30
N MET A 67 -12.16 -2.42 8.60
CA MET A 67 -12.03 -3.56 9.51
C MET A 67 -13.30 -4.43 9.49
N THR A 68 -13.11 -5.73 9.44
CA THR A 68 -14.18 -6.72 9.49
C THR A 68 -13.82 -7.87 10.42
N GLU A 69 -14.80 -8.74 10.72
CA GLU A 69 -14.47 -10.05 11.29
C GLU A 69 -13.61 -10.84 10.31
N PRO A 70 -12.59 -11.57 10.79
CA PRO A 70 -11.74 -12.41 9.96
C PRO A 70 -12.54 -13.60 9.39
N VAL A 71 -12.04 -14.20 8.33
CA VAL A 71 -12.55 -15.45 7.75
C VAL A 71 -11.57 -16.60 7.90
N THR A 72 -10.29 -16.30 8.04
CA THR A 72 -9.23 -17.29 8.27
C THR A 72 -9.16 -17.67 9.75
N PRO A 73 -9.18 -18.97 10.11
CA PRO A 73 -9.03 -19.40 11.48
C PRO A 73 -7.74 -18.89 12.12
N GLY A 74 -7.83 -18.30 13.31
CA GLY A 74 -6.69 -17.75 14.05
C GLY A 74 -6.26 -16.34 13.63
N ALA A 75 -6.90 -15.73 12.63
CA ALA A 75 -6.72 -14.31 12.38
C ALA A 75 -7.47 -13.47 13.40
N HIS A 76 -6.92 -12.31 13.75
CA HIS A 76 -7.48 -11.42 14.77
C HIS A 76 -8.59 -10.53 14.22
N PHE A 77 -8.40 -10.02 13.00
CA PHE A 77 -9.38 -9.24 12.25
C PHE A 77 -9.09 -9.32 10.76
N GLY A 78 -10.09 -8.94 9.95
CA GLY A 78 -9.95 -8.82 8.50
C GLY A 78 -9.84 -7.36 8.07
N LEU A 79 -9.13 -7.11 6.97
CA LEU A 79 -9.02 -5.80 6.32
C LEU A 79 -9.26 -5.92 4.81
N PHE A 80 -10.00 -4.97 4.28
CA PHE A 80 -9.91 -4.61 2.87
C PHE A 80 -9.71 -3.09 2.74
N PHE A 81 -9.22 -2.65 1.57
CA PHE A 81 -8.78 -1.28 1.39
C PHE A 81 -9.59 -0.59 0.29
N ILE A 82 -10.05 0.62 0.60
CA ILE A 82 -10.80 1.49 -0.31
C ILE A 82 -10.07 2.81 -0.50
N TYR A 83 -10.21 3.38 -1.68
CA TYR A 83 -9.62 4.67 -2.01
C TYR A 83 -10.52 5.40 -3.02
N PRO A 84 -10.26 6.68 -3.34
CA PRO A 84 -11.15 7.48 -4.18
C PRO A 84 -11.63 6.80 -5.47
N SER A 85 -10.73 6.15 -6.20
CA SER A 85 -11.05 5.54 -7.51
C SER A 85 -11.26 4.01 -7.48
N GLY A 86 -11.25 3.36 -6.29
CA GLY A 86 -11.48 1.91 -6.26
C GLY A 86 -11.06 1.18 -4.99
N TYR A 87 -10.47 0.01 -5.20
CA TYR A 87 -10.14 -0.96 -4.15
C TYR A 87 -8.74 -1.50 -4.35
N TYR A 88 -7.99 -1.71 -3.26
CA TYR A 88 -6.71 -2.40 -3.27
C TYR A 88 -6.80 -3.77 -2.60
N VAL A 89 -6.12 -4.74 -3.18
CA VAL A 89 -6.00 -6.10 -2.63
C VAL A 89 -5.14 -6.13 -1.37
N SER A 90 -4.12 -5.27 -1.31
CA SER A 90 -3.21 -5.15 -0.17
C SER A 90 -2.69 -3.72 -0.02
N CYS A 91 -2.45 -3.31 1.23
CA CYS A 91 -1.83 -2.04 1.58
C CYS A 91 -0.99 -2.21 2.84
N GLY A 92 0.33 -2.02 2.72
CA GLY A 92 1.24 -2.17 3.85
C GLY A 92 1.07 -1.11 4.91
N GLU A 93 0.98 0.10 4.48
CA GLU A 93 0.75 1.27 5.34
C GLU A 93 -0.53 1.11 6.14
N GLY A 94 -1.58 0.64 5.48
CA GLY A 94 -2.87 0.36 6.12
C GLY A 94 -2.81 -0.79 7.12
N THR A 95 -2.06 -1.86 6.80
CA THR A 95 -1.90 -3.01 7.69
C THR A 95 -1.05 -2.66 8.91
N ILE A 96 0.05 -1.91 8.74
CA ILE A 96 0.88 -1.38 9.84
C ILE A 96 0.02 -0.52 10.76
N GLY A 97 -0.71 0.44 10.19
CA GLY A 97 -1.55 1.36 10.96
C GLY A 97 -2.71 0.66 11.65
N ALA A 98 -3.45 -0.22 10.98
CA ALA A 98 -4.55 -0.98 11.59
C ALA A 98 -4.07 -1.89 12.73
N THR A 99 -2.89 -2.52 12.59
CA THR A 99 -2.27 -3.31 13.66
C THR A 99 -1.91 -2.42 14.87
N THR A 100 -1.32 -1.24 14.60
CA THR A 100 -1.01 -0.25 15.65
C THR A 100 -2.28 0.21 16.36
N VAL A 101 -3.33 0.59 15.62
CA VAL A 101 -4.62 0.98 16.17
C VAL A 101 -5.21 -0.14 17.01
N ALA A 102 -5.26 -1.38 16.51
CA ALA A 102 -5.87 -2.50 17.21
C ALA A 102 -5.20 -2.78 18.55
N LEU A 103 -3.88 -2.62 18.65
CA LEU A 103 -3.12 -2.82 19.89
C LEU A 103 -3.19 -1.64 20.84
N GLU A 104 -3.11 -0.39 20.35
CA GLU A 104 -3.13 0.80 21.20
C GLU A 104 -4.52 1.15 21.72
N THR A 105 -5.59 0.74 21.01
CA THR A 105 -6.98 0.90 21.46
C THR A 105 -7.53 -0.32 22.21
N GLY A 106 -6.73 -1.39 22.36
CA GLY A 106 -7.14 -2.59 23.12
C GLY A 106 -8.11 -3.51 22.37
N MET A 107 -8.32 -3.34 21.05
CA MET A 107 -9.10 -4.28 20.22
C MET A 107 -8.42 -5.65 20.14
N VAL A 108 -7.09 -5.66 20.18
CA VAL A 108 -6.25 -6.86 20.33
C VAL A 108 -5.38 -6.68 21.56
N ALA A 109 -5.37 -7.71 22.44
CA ALA A 109 -4.56 -7.67 23.66
C ALA A 109 -3.06 -7.76 23.34
N ARG A 110 -2.26 -6.87 23.92
CA ARG A 110 -0.80 -6.92 23.82
C ARG A 110 -0.22 -8.10 24.63
N GLN A 111 0.83 -8.72 24.09
CA GLN A 111 1.49 -9.89 24.67
C GLN A 111 2.95 -9.59 25.05
N GLY A 112 3.18 -8.52 25.82
CA GLY A 112 4.53 -8.08 26.22
C GLY A 112 5.18 -7.14 25.21
N VAL A 113 6.52 -7.24 25.09
CA VAL A 113 7.32 -6.37 24.20
C VAL A 113 7.01 -6.61 22.73
N GLU A 114 6.78 -7.86 22.36
CA GLU A 114 6.38 -8.26 21.01
C GLU A 114 5.01 -8.92 21.02
N THR A 115 4.14 -8.50 20.12
CA THR A 115 2.82 -9.09 19.92
C THR A 115 2.67 -9.52 18.48
N ARG A 116 2.36 -10.79 18.27
CA ARG A 116 2.02 -11.34 16.96
C ARG A 116 0.54 -11.12 16.69
N VAL A 117 0.24 -10.45 15.57
CA VAL A 117 -1.13 -10.25 15.09
C VAL A 117 -1.26 -10.79 13.69
N VAL A 118 -2.24 -11.64 13.45
CA VAL A 118 -2.56 -12.13 12.11
C VAL A 118 -3.73 -11.33 11.57
N VAL A 119 -3.50 -10.65 10.47
CA VAL A 119 -4.47 -9.82 9.75
C VAL A 119 -4.90 -10.56 8.50
N ASP A 120 -6.19 -10.79 8.35
CA ASP A 120 -6.75 -11.43 7.17
C ASP A 120 -6.95 -10.40 6.07
N THR A 121 -6.45 -10.63 4.86
CA THR A 121 -6.56 -9.71 3.71
C THR A 121 -7.03 -10.47 2.46
N GLU A 122 -7.38 -9.76 1.41
CA GLU A 122 -7.71 -10.40 0.12
C GLU A 122 -6.52 -11.15 -0.50
N ALA A 123 -5.29 -10.71 -0.21
CA ALA A 123 -4.06 -11.41 -0.62
C ALA A 123 -3.73 -12.62 0.27
N GLY A 124 -4.61 -12.94 1.25
CA GLY A 124 -4.41 -13.96 2.27
C GLY A 124 -4.02 -13.40 3.63
N PRO A 125 -3.81 -14.26 4.62
CA PRO A 125 -3.45 -13.83 5.97
C PRO A 125 -2.01 -13.25 5.99
N VAL A 126 -1.87 -12.08 6.60
CA VAL A 126 -0.60 -11.40 6.81
C VAL A 126 -0.22 -11.50 8.28
N GLU A 127 0.93 -12.10 8.55
CA GLU A 127 1.50 -12.07 9.89
C GLU A 127 2.18 -10.73 10.14
N THR A 128 1.79 -10.07 11.22
CA THR A 128 2.44 -8.86 11.71
C THR A 128 3.07 -9.10 13.08
N ILE A 129 4.25 -8.52 13.30
CA ILE A 129 4.93 -8.54 14.60
C ILE A 129 5.06 -7.08 15.05
N ALA A 130 4.27 -6.71 16.06
CA ALA A 130 4.31 -5.40 16.65
C ALA A 130 5.25 -5.37 17.85
N ARG A 131 6.22 -4.46 17.85
CA ARG A 131 7.08 -4.17 18.99
C ARG A 131 6.55 -2.98 19.76
N SER A 132 6.42 -3.13 21.07
CA SER A 132 5.91 -2.08 21.96
C SER A 132 6.95 -1.64 22.98
N GLU A 133 6.96 -0.34 23.29
CA GLU A 133 7.73 0.26 24.39
C GLU A 133 6.71 0.96 25.31
N GLY A 134 6.53 0.42 26.52
CA GLY A 134 5.45 0.82 27.41
C GLY A 134 4.08 0.57 26.73
N ASP A 135 3.28 1.62 26.67
CA ASP A 135 1.93 1.56 26.10
C ASP A 135 1.88 1.86 24.59
N ARG A 136 3.01 2.11 23.97
CA ARG A 136 3.09 2.51 22.56
C ARG A 136 3.64 1.41 21.68
N VAL A 137 3.05 1.23 20.51
CA VAL A 137 3.61 0.43 19.41
C VAL A 137 4.67 1.25 18.69
N CYS A 138 5.93 0.86 18.79
CA CYS A 138 7.05 1.60 18.18
C CYS A 138 7.44 1.10 16.79
N ALA A 139 7.06 -0.14 16.43
CA ALA A 139 7.30 -0.70 15.10
C ALA A 139 6.33 -1.84 14.83
N VAL A 140 5.95 -2.01 13.56
CA VAL A 140 5.20 -3.17 13.07
C VAL A 140 5.94 -3.73 11.86
N THR A 141 6.31 -5.02 11.95
CA THR A 141 6.92 -5.78 10.86
C THR A 141 5.85 -6.63 10.19
N LEU A 142 5.70 -6.49 8.88
CA LEU A 142 4.85 -7.33 8.05
C LEU A 142 5.68 -8.46 7.45
N ARG A 143 5.23 -9.70 7.59
CA ARG A 143 5.71 -10.86 6.84
C ARG A 143 4.77 -11.09 5.68
N TRP A 144 5.29 -10.90 4.48
CA TRP A 144 4.44 -10.80 3.31
C TRP A 144 4.60 -11.95 2.32
N THR A 145 3.65 -12.03 1.39
CA THR A 145 3.66 -12.96 0.27
C THR A 145 4.89 -12.72 -0.63
N PRO A 146 5.30 -13.75 -1.40
CA PRO A 146 6.49 -13.66 -2.25
C PRO A 146 6.46 -12.47 -3.21
N SER A 147 7.66 -11.91 -3.45
CA SER A 147 7.89 -10.84 -4.42
C SER A 147 8.96 -11.25 -5.42
N PHE A 148 8.83 -10.86 -6.71
CA PHE A 148 9.68 -11.34 -7.79
C PHE A 148 9.75 -10.35 -8.95
N VAL A 149 10.74 -10.53 -9.83
CA VAL A 149 10.86 -9.79 -11.10
C VAL A 149 10.05 -10.51 -12.18
N ALA A 150 9.09 -9.80 -12.79
CA ALA A 150 8.28 -10.32 -13.88
C ALA A 150 8.97 -10.18 -15.24
N LEU A 151 9.51 -8.98 -15.54
CA LEU A 151 10.31 -8.68 -16.73
C LEU A 151 11.52 -7.83 -16.32
N ALA A 152 12.72 -8.29 -16.65
CA ALA A 152 13.96 -7.55 -16.42
C ALA A 152 14.42 -6.84 -17.70
N ASP A 153 15.17 -5.74 -17.53
CA ASP A 153 15.91 -5.05 -18.59
C ASP A 153 15.04 -4.67 -19.80
N GLN A 154 13.83 -4.21 -19.55
CA GLN A 154 12.96 -3.69 -20.60
C GLN A 154 13.38 -2.27 -20.98
N VAL A 155 13.16 -1.88 -22.24
CA VAL A 155 13.37 -0.52 -22.73
C VAL A 155 12.06 -0.05 -23.34
N VAL A 156 11.59 1.14 -22.94
CA VAL A 156 10.41 1.79 -23.52
C VAL A 156 10.76 3.21 -23.97
N GLU A 157 10.11 3.68 -25.02
CA GLU A 157 10.19 5.07 -25.45
C GLU A 157 9.20 5.90 -24.62
N VAL A 158 9.72 6.84 -23.83
CA VAL A 158 8.92 7.69 -22.93
C VAL A 158 8.94 9.13 -23.43
N ASP A 159 7.77 9.72 -23.61
CA ASP A 159 7.65 11.11 -24.05
C ASP A 159 8.40 12.07 -23.12
N GLY A 160 9.20 12.95 -23.73
CA GLY A 160 10.06 13.90 -23.03
C GLY A 160 11.21 13.29 -22.23
N VAL A 161 11.55 11.99 -22.48
CA VAL A 161 12.74 11.31 -21.94
C VAL A 161 13.56 10.63 -23.01
N GLY A 162 12.90 9.97 -23.99
CA GLY A 162 13.49 9.04 -24.94
C GLY A 162 13.51 7.59 -24.41
N GLU A 163 14.46 6.79 -24.87
CA GLU A 163 14.64 5.40 -24.43
C GLU A 163 14.92 5.31 -22.93
N LEU A 164 14.04 4.65 -22.21
CA LEU A 164 14.12 4.48 -20.76
C LEU A 164 14.20 2.99 -20.38
N PRO A 165 15.34 2.51 -19.89
CA PRO A 165 15.45 1.19 -19.29
C PRO A 165 14.69 1.12 -17.95
N LEU A 166 13.93 0.02 -17.76
CA LEU A 166 13.17 -0.24 -16.55
C LEU A 166 12.95 -1.74 -16.34
N ASP A 167 12.41 -2.08 -15.18
CA ASP A 167 12.03 -3.45 -14.84
C ASP A 167 10.56 -3.51 -14.43
N ILE A 168 9.93 -4.65 -14.66
CA ILE A 168 8.61 -4.95 -14.11
C ILE A 168 8.77 -5.94 -12.96
N ALA A 169 8.43 -5.51 -11.76
CA ALA A 169 8.51 -6.33 -10.56
C ALA A 169 7.16 -6.43 -9.85
N VAL A 170 6.95 -7.53 -9.16
CA VAL A 170 5.76 -7.80 -8.36
C VAL A 170 6.13 -7.72 -6.89
N GLY A 171 5.49 -6.83 -6.18
CA GLY A 171 5.59 -6.69 -4.73
C GLY A 171 4.25 -6.96 -4.08
N VAL A 172 4.12 -8.08 -3.38
CA VAL A 172 2.89 -8.45 -2.62
C VAL A 172 1.63 -8.40 -3.51
N GLY A 173 1.72 -8.96 -4.71
CA GLY A 173 0.62 -8.99 -5.68
C GLY A 173 0.40 -7.69 -6.48
N ASN A 174 1.05 -6.58 -6.12
CA ASN A 174 1.01 -5.35 -6.91
C ASN A 174 2.11 -5.34 -7.98
N VAL A 175 1.79 -4.87 -9.17
CA VAL A 175 2.72 -4.80 -10.29
C VAL A 175 3.29 -3.39 -10.41
N PHE A 176 4.61 -3.30 -10.53
CA PHE A 176 5.35 -2.03 -10.58
C PHE A 176 6.23 -1.97 -11.81
N ALA A 177 6.22 -0.82 -12.51
CA ALA A 177 7.35 -0.41 -13.32
C ALA A 177 8.38 0.24 -12.38
N VAL A 178 9.56 -0.35 -12.27
CA VAL A 178 10.64 0.12 -11.38
C VAL A 178 11.68 0.84 -12.20
N VAL A 179 11.90 2.13 -11.91
CA VAL A 179 12.69 3.04 -12.72
C VAL A 179 13.76 3.71 -11.88
N ASP A 180 14.98 3.71 -12.39
CA ASP A 180 16.08 4.50 -11.81
C ASP A 180 15.84 5.99 -12.01
N ALA A 181 15.92 6.77 -10.94
CA ALA A 181 15.61 8.20 -10.90
C ALA A 181 16.54 9.02 -11.80
N ALA A 182 17.83 8.65 -11.86
CA ALA A 182 18.81 9.34 -12.71
C ALA A 182 18.48 9.15 -14.19
N ARG A 183 18.07 7.93 -14.59
CA ARG A 183 17.63 7.60 -15.96
C ARG A 183 16.30 8.28 -16.30
N ALA A 184 15.39 8.39 -15.35
CA ALA A 184 14.14 9.15 -15.50
C ALA A 184 14.36 10.68 -15.52
N GLY A 185 15.56 11.16 -15.26
CA GLY A 185 15.91 12.58 -15.25
C GLY A 185 15.22 13.37 -14.13
N VAL A 186 14.93 12.73 -13.00
CA VAL A 186 14.28 13.37 -11.83
C VAL A 186 14.83 12.80 -10.54
N ALA A 187 15.33 13.64 -9.62
CA ALA A 187 15.74 13.21 -8.29
C ALA A 187 14.52 13.00 -7.39
N VAL A 188 14.60 12.01 -6.50
CA VAL A 188 13.53 11.71 -5.52
C VAL A 188 13.63 12.72 -4.36
N ARG A 189 12.99 13.87 -4.55
CA ARG A 189 12.95 14.98 -3.58
C ARG A 189 11.54 15.55 -3.51
N ARG A 190 11.15 16.02 -2.33
CA ARG A 190 9.83 16.60 -2.08
C ARG A 190 9.50 17.77 -3.02
N GLU A 191 10.45 18.63 -3.30
CA GLU A 191 10.31 19.78 -4.21
C GLU A 191 10.07 19.36 -5.67
N HIS A 192 10.38 18.11 -6.02
CA HIS A 192 10.16 17.56 -7.36
C HIS A 192 8.83 16.80 -7.51
N THR A 193 7.92 16.83 -6.52
CA THR A 193 6.69 16.02 -6.51
C THR A 193 5.89 16.14 -7.82
N ARG A 194 5.73 17.36 -8.36
CA ARG A 194 5.03 17.57 -9.64
C ARG A 194 5.75 16.87 -10.81
N LYS A 195 7.08 16.99 -10.87
CA LYS A 195 7.88 16.35 -11.90
C LYS A 195 7.88 14.84 -11.79
N LEU A 196 7.91 14.31 -10.56
CA LEU A 196 7.77 12.87 -10.28
C LEU A 196 6.41 12.35 -10.78
N ALA A 197 5.30 13.06 -10.48
CA ALA A 197 3.98 12.70 -10.96
C ALA A 197 3.91 12.66 -12.49
N GLN A 198 4.36 13.72 -13.16
CA GLN A 198 4.39 13.79 -14.62
C GLN A 198 5.25 12.68 -15.24
N ARG A 199 6.42 12.41 -14.67
CA ARG A 199 7.34 11.39 -15.16
C ARG A 199 6.76 9.98 -14.96
N GLY A 200 6.19 9.70 -13.79
CA GLY A 200 5.54 8.42 -13.50
C GLY A 200 4.36 8.15 -14.42
N MET A 201 3.54 9.17 -14.71
CA MET A 201 2.41 9.02 -15.64
C MET A 201 2.89 8.72 -17.07
N ALA A 202 3.90 9.44 -17.58
CA ALA A 202 4.46 9.19 -18.91
C ALA A 202 5.08 7.77 -19.01
N VAL A 203 5.79 7.33 -17.96
CA VAL A 203 6.33 5.95 -17.89
C VAL A 203 5.20 4.93 -17.91
N ARG A 204 4.13 5.12 -17.12
CA ARG A 204 3.00 4.21 -17.08
C ARG A 204 2.33 4.06 -18.44
N GLU A 205 2.08 5.16 -19.11
CA GLU A 205 1.50 5.17 -20.46
C GLU A 205 2.41 4.44 -21.46
N ALA A 206 3.70 4.71 -21.46
CA ALA A 206 4.67 4.06 -22.33
C ALA A 206 4.75 2.55 -22.07
N VAL A 207 4.83 2.12 -20.82
CA VAL A 207 4.85 0.69 -20.43
C VAL A 207 3.59 -0.03 -20.91
N ASN A 208 2.42 0.53 -20.66
CA ASN A 208 1.15 -0.11 -21.01
C ASN A 208 0.89 -0.13 -22.53
N ALA A 209 1.48 0.80 -23.27
CA ALA A 209 1.39 0.84 -24.74
C ALA A 209 2.38 -0.12 -25.42
N GLN A 210 3.57 -0.31 -24.84
CA GLN A 210 4.69 -0.97 -25.53
C GLN A 210 5.01 -2.37 -24.98
N LEU A 211 4.68 -2.66 -23.72
CA LEU A 211 4.99 -3.94 -23.10
C LEU A 211 3.76 -4.82 -22.95
N HIS A 212 3.98 -6.11 -23.13
CA HIS A 212 3.00 -7.13 -22.77
C HIS A 212 3.39 -7.73 -21.42
N VAL A 213 2.67 -7.32 -20.37
CA VAL A 213 2.95 -7.77 -19.01
C VAL A 213 2.00 -8.90 -18.65
N GLU A 214 2.57 -10.07 -18.37
CA GLU A 214 1.85 -11.24 -17.88
C GLU A 214 2.48 -11.71 -16.57
N VAL A 215 1.66 -11.83 -15.52
CA VAL A 215 2.11 -12.11 -14.17
C VAL A 215 1.43 -13.39 -13.65
N PRO A 216 2.18 -14.31 -13.04
CA PRO A 216 1.64 -15.48 -12.36
C PRO A 216 0.49 -15.13 -11.42
N GLY A 217 -0.63 -15.83 -11.53
CA GLY A 217 -1.84 -15.62 -10.73
C GLY A 217 -2.70 -14.40 -11.13
N LEU A 218 -2.17 -13.45 -11.93
CA LEU A 218 -2.91 -12.28 -12.43
C LEU A 218 -3.20 -12.36 -13.93
N GLY A 219 -2.44 -13.18 -14.68
CA GLY A 219 -2.50 -13.23 -16.13
C GLY A 219 -2.01 -11.94 -16.79
N LYS A 220 -2.59 -11.60 -17.94
CA LYS A 220 -2.31 -10.34 -18.64
C LYS A 220 -2.82 -9.16 -17.83
N THR A 221 -1.95 -8.22 -17.52
CA THR A 221 -2.27 -7.10 -16.63
C THR A 221 -1.70 -5.78 -17.12
N GLN A 222 -2.32 -4.69 -16.69
CA GLN A 222 -1.81 -3.32 -16.85
C GLN A 222 -0.90 -2.98 -15.65
N VAL A 223 0.05 -2.10 -15.86
CA VAL A 223 0.92 -1.56 -14.82
C VAL A 223 0.33 -0.23 -14.34
N ASP A 224 -0.20 -0.21 -13.13
CA ASP A 224 -0.80 1.00 -12.55
C ASP A 224 0.17 1.78 -11.66
N ASN A 225 1.24 1.13 -11.20
CA ASN A 225 2.19 1.67 -10.24
C ASN A 225 3.56 1.89 -10.90
N VAL A 226 4.08 3.11 -10.81
CA VAL A 226 5.45 3.44 -11.24
C VAL A 226 6.26 3.84 -10.03
N LEU A 227 7.32 3.09 -9.76
CA LEU A 227 8.22 3.32 -8.64
C LEU A 227 9.53 3.90 -9.14
N ILE A 228 9.72 5.19 -8.93
CA ILE A 228 10.96 5.91 -9.25
C ILE A 228 11.86 5.85 -8.01
N HIS A 229 13.08 5.33 -8.14
CA HIS A 229 13.98 5.15 -7.01
C HIS A 229 15.41 5.57 -7.31
N GLU A 230 16.14 5.93 -6.27
CA GLU A 230 17.60 6.06 -6.30
C GLU A 230 18.24 4.76 -5.78
N LEU A 231 19.41 4.40 -6.27
CA LEU A 231 20.15 3.24 -5.75
C LEU A 231 20.52 3.44 -4.27
N PRO A 232 20.66 2.35 -3.50
CA PRO A 232 21.11 2.45 -2.11
C PRO A 232 22.47 3.13 -2.00
N ASP A 233 22.58 4.04 -1.04
CA ASP A 233 23.86 4.65 -0.66
C ASP A 233 24.72 3.68 0.19
N ALA A 234 25.89 4.16 0.65
CA ALA A 234 26.81 3.39 1.49
C ALA A 234 26.19 2.91 2.83
N HIS A 235 25.07 3.51 3.26
CA HIS A 235 24.34 3.15 4.47
C HIS A 235 23.10 2.28 4.16
N GLY A 236 22.89 1.89 2.92
CA GLY A 236 21.73 1.11 2.48
C GLY A 236 20.44 1.93 2.35
N VAL A 237 20.52 3.25 2.37
CA VAL A 237 19.36 4.15 2.22
C VAL A 237 19.07 4.37 0.74
N SER A 238 17.87 4.06 0.32
CA SER A 238 17.40 4.20 -1.07
C SER A 238 16.12 5.03 -1.10
N PRO A 239 16.20 6.31 -1.51
CA PRO A 239 15.02 7.15 -1.72
C PRO A 239 14.12 6.59 -2.82
N ASN A 240 12.82 6.74 -2.67
CA ASN A 240 11.86 6.36 -3.69
C ASN A 240 10.57 7.18 -3.62
N ALA A 241 9.86 7.20 -4.74
CA ALA A 241 8.54 7.79 -4.88
C ALA A 241 7.66 6.86 -5.72
N LEU A 242 6.51 6.48 -5.20
CA LEU A 242 5.48 5.78 -5.95
C LEU A 242 4.55 6.78 -6.61
N VAL A 243 4.33 6.62 -7.92
CA VAL A 243 3.29 7.31 -8.69
C VAL A 243 2.19 6.31 -9.03
N TRP A 244 0.95 6.63 -8.68
CA TRP A 244 -0.20 5.74 -8.83
C TRP A 244 -1.49 6.50 -9.18
N GLY A 245 -2.55 5.78 -9.51
CA GLY A 245 -3.84 6.38 -9.85
C GLY A 245 -3.73 7.46 -10.93
N PRO A 246 -4.49 8.55 -10.88
CA PRO A 246 -4.38 9.68 -11.80
C PRO A 246 -3.21 10.65 -11.48
N GLY A 247 -2.04 10.13 -11.12
CA GLY A 247 -0.83 10.91 -10.87
C GLY A 247 -0.60 11.31 -9.41
N GLN A 248 -1.19 10.59 -8.46
CA GLN A 248 -0.83 10.76 -7.06
C GLN A 248 0.61 10.30 -6.81
N VAL A 249 1.29 11.02 -5.94
CA VAL A 249 2.63 10.65 -5.45
C VAL A 249 2.54 10.29 -3.99
N ASP A 250 2.99 9.09 -3.65
CA ASP A 250 2.99 8.62 -2.27
C ASP A 250 3.97 9.42 -1.41
N ALA A 251 3.54 9.82 -0.24
CA ALA A 251 4.38 10.46 0.76
C ALA A 251 5.25 9.44 1.51
N ALA A 252 4.74 8.21 1.66
CA ALA A 252 5.42 7.10 2.33
C ALA A 252 6.38 6.36 1.40
N PRO A 253 7.28 5.52 1.97
CA PRO A 253 8.23 4.74 1.17
C PRO A 253 7.60 3.61 0.33
N CYS A 254 6.32 3.40 0.34
CA CYS A 254 5.57 2.31 -0.28
C CYS A 254 6.05 0.90 0.15
N GLY A 255 5.25 0.22 0.98
CA GLY A 255 5.62 -1.10 1.52
C GLY A 255 5.78 -2.17 0.44
N SER A 256 4.77 -2.35 -0.42
CA SER A 256 4.82 -3.32 -1.54
C SER A 256 5.85 -2.93 -2.60
N GLY A 257 6.06 -1.63 -2.86
CA GLY A 257 7.12 -1.13 -3.71
C GLY A 257 8.52 -1.41 -3.14
N THR A 258 8.69 -1.35 -1.83
CA THR A 258 9.93 -1.77 -1.16
C THR A 258 10.20 -3.27 -1.40
N CYS A 259 9.17 -4.12 -1.32
CA CYS A 259 9.29 -5.54 -1.63
C CYS A 259 9.66 -5.79 -3.10
N ALA A 260 9.05 -5.07 -4.04
CA ALA A 260 9.37 -5.15 -5.46
C ALA A 260 10.85 -4.76 -5.74
N ARG A 261 11.34 -3.69 -5.10
CA ARG A 261 12.76 -3.28 -5.23
C ARG A 261 13.73 -4.30 -4.62
N MET A 262 13.39 -4.84 -3.44
CA MET A 262 14.22 -5.90 -2.84
C MET A 262 14.31 -7.12 -3.76
N ALA A 263 13.19 -7.52 -4.39
CA ALA A 263 13.20 -8.59 -5.37
C ALA A 263 14.08 -8.27 -6.59
N LEU A 264 14.02 -7.04 -7.09
CA LEU A 264 14.88 -6.58 -8.18
C LEU A 264 16.36 -6.56 -7.77
N PHE A 265 16.69 -5.99 -6.61
CA PHE A 265 18.07 -5.94 -6.12
C PHE A 265 18.63 -7.33 -5.84
N HIS A 266 17.81 -8.25 -5.34
CA HIS A 266 18.18 -9.64 -5.18
C HIS A 266 18.40 -10.34 -6.53
N HIS A 267 17.52 -10.16 -7.49
CA HIS A 267 17.66 -10.67 -8.86
C HIS A 267 18.97 -10.22 -9.53
N ARG A 268 19.40 -8.98 -9.25
CA ARG A 268 20.65 -8.39 -9.74
C ARG A 268 21.89 -8.71 -8.89
N GLY A 269 21.75 -9.52 -7.85
CA GLY A 269 22.86 -9.87 -6.94
C GLY A 269 23.34 -8.73 -6.04
N LEU A 270 22.55 -7.65 -5.93
CA LEU A 270 22.87 -6.49 -5.08
C LEU A 270 22.43 -6.67 -3.62
N MET A 271 21.49 -7.61 -3.35
CA MET A 271 21.03 -7.95 -2.01
C MET A 271 20.98 -9.48 -1.86
N ALA A 272 21.53 -9.99 -0.76
CA ALA A 272 21.43 -11.40 -0.36
C ALA A 272 20.29 -11.62 0.66
N VAL A 273 19.95 -12.89 0.92
CA VAL A 273 19.09 -13.26 2.06
C VAL A 273 19.70 -12.72 3.35
N GLY A 274 18.89 -12.15 4.21
CA GLY A 274 19.30 -11.48 5.44
C GLY A 274 19.67 -9.99 5.29
N SER A 275 19.92 -9.52 4.06
CA SER A 275 20.21 -8.09 3.81
C SER A 275 19.00 -7.21 4.12
N THR A 276 19.27 -5.96 4.48
CA THR A 276 18.27 -4.91 4.74
C THR A 276 18.39 -3.77 3.76
N LEU A 277 17.25 -3.14 3.48
CA LEU A 277 17.10 -1.93 2.66
C LEU A 277 16.37 -0.88 3.47
N VAL A 278 16.96 0.29 3.64
CA VAL A 278 16.25 1.46 4.19
C VAL A 278 15.58 2.19 3.04
N SER A 279 14.28 1.98 2.92
CA SER A 279 13.43 2.59 1.90
C SER A 279 12.95 3.94 2.41
N ARG A 280 13.41 5.05 1.81
CA ARG A 280 13.12 6.41 2.24
C ARG A 280 12.09 7.09 1.36
N GLY A 281 10.99 7.55 1.96
CA GLY A 281 9.96 8.34 1.27
C GLY A 281 10.30 9.82 1.14
N LEU A 282 9.44 10.57 0.45
CA LEU A 282 9.63 12.00 0.16
C LEU A 282 9.66 12.91 1.41
N LEU A 283 9.10 12.44 2.52
CA LEU A 283 9.13 13.18 3.80
C LEU A 283 10.35 12.85 4.67
N GLY A 284 11.30 12.03 4.17
CA GLY A 284 12.45 11.59 4.93
C GLY A 284 12.15 10.53 5.99
N LEU A 285 10.95 9.94 5.95
CA LEU A 285 10.56 8.83 6.82
C LEU A 285 10.86 7.50 6.12
N ASP A 286 11.20 6.49 6.92
CA ASP A 286 11.77 5.25 6.43
C ASP A 286 10.86 4.04 6.69
N PHE A 287 10.89 3.06 5.77
CA PHE A 287 10.62 1.67 6.04
C PHE A 287 11.92 0.88 6.00
N THR A 288 12.02 -0.15 6.82
CA THR A 288 13.11 -1.11 6.74
C THR A 288 12.61 -2.38 6.09
N GLY A 289 13.10 -2.67 4.89
CA GLY A 289 12.88 -3.93 4.21
C GLY A 289 13.97 -4.95 4.56
N ARG A 290 13.62 -6.25 4.66
CA ARG A 290 14.55 -7.37 4.86
C ARG A 290 14.14 -8.54 3.97
N ILE A 291 15.13 -9.20 3.36
CA ILE A 291 14.90 -10.47 2.66
C ILE A 291 15.00 -11.58 3.68
N ALA A 292 13.86 -12.14 4.09
CA ALA A 292 13.82 -13.21 5.10
C ALA A 292 14.19 -14.58 4.52
N GLY A 293 14.00 -14.80 3.22
CA GLY A 293 14.29 -16.05 2.55
C GLY A 293 14.02 -15.98 1.05
N GLU A 294 14.28 -17.10 0.39
CA GLU A 294 13.99 -17.32 -1.03
C GLU A 294 12.87 -18.34 -1.22
N THR A 295 12.17 -18.23 -2.34
CA THR A 295 11.15 -19.19 -2.76
C THR A 295 10.99 -19.15 -4.29
N ARG A 296 9.94 -19.80 -4.80
CA ARG A 296 9.56 -19.74 -6.22
C ARG A 296 8.07 -19.50 -6.35
N VAL A 297 7.70 -18.69 -7.34
CA VAL A 297 6.33 -18.48 -7.78
C VAL A 297 6.22 -18.98 -9.22
N GLU A 298 5.49 -20.07 -9.43
CA GLU A 298 5.36 -20.75 -10.72
C GLU A 298 6.73 -20.98 -11.42
N GLY A 299 7.72 -21.44 -10.63
CA GLY A 299 9.08 -21.70 -11.11
C GLY A 299 10.01 -20.47 -11.19
N ARG A 300 9.51 -19.25 -11.09
CA ARG A 300 10.31 -18.01 -11.08
C ARG A 300 10.97 -17.81 -9.71
N PRO A 301 12.26 -17.43 -9.63
CA PRO A 301 12.88 -17.04 -8.37
C PRO A 301 12.12 -15.88 -7.72
N ALA A 302 11.89 -15.99 -6.42
CA ALA A 302 11.17 -14.99 -5.63
C ALA A 302 11.79 -14.88 -4.23
N ILE A 303 11.59 -13.75 -3.58
CA ILE A 303 11.98 -13.53 -2.19
C ILE A 303 10.76 -13.60 -1.26
N LEU A 304 11.02 -13.91 0.00
CA LEU A 304 10.10 -13.72 1.12
C LEU A 304 10.44 -12.41 1.82
N PRO A 305 9.70 -11.33 1.58
CA PRO A 305 10.04 -10.03 2.13
C PRO A 305 9.43 -9.80 3.51
N GLU A 306 10.15 -9.08 4.36
CA GLU A 306 9.66 -8.44 5.57
C GLU A 306 9.78 -6.92 5.41
N VAL A 307 8.78 -6.16 5.85
CA VAL A 307 8.83 -4.70 5.88
C VAL A 307 8.40 -4.20 7.25
N THR A 308 9.22 -3.36 7.84
CA THR A 308 8.98 -2.74 9.15
C THR A 308 8.72 -1.25 8.97
N GLY A 309 7.66 -0.75 9.60
CA GLY A 309 7.32 0.66 9.63
C GLY A 309 6.68 1.05 10.96
N THR A 310 6.40 2.35 11.12
CA THR A 310 5.76 2.92 12.31
C THR A 310 4.54 3.73 11.91
N ALA A 311 3.46 3.59 12.67
CA ALA A 311 2.26 4.39 12.52
C ALA A 311 1.98 5.21 13.80
N TYR A 312 1.21 6.27 13.63
CA TYR A 312 0.82 7.18 14.71
C TYR A 312 -0.66 7.49 14.59
N LEU A 313 -1.42 7.27 15.66
CA LEU A 313 -2.82 7.67 15.73
C LEU A 313 -2.93 9.19 15.70
N THR A 314 -3.87 9.72 14.94
CA THR A 314 -4.09 11.16 14.79
C THR A 314 -5.46 11.62 15.27
N GLY A 315 -6.42 10.71 15.42
CA GLY A 315 -7.72 11.08 15.94
C GLY A 315 -8.77 9.97 15.86
N PHE A 316 -9.92 10.24 16.48
CA PHE A 316 -11.13 9.45 16.38
C PHE A 316 -12.21 10.31 15.76
N SER A 317 -12.86 9.80 14.71
CA SER A 317 -13.87 10.54 13.97
C SER A 317 -15.18 9.76 13.88
N GLN A 318 -16.30 10.51 13.77
CA GLN A 318 -17.61 9.97 13.47
C GLN A 318 -18.18 10.71 12.27
N PHE A 319 -18.41 9.99 11.19
CA PHE A 319 -18.96 10.55 9.96
C PHE A 319 -20.45 10.25 9.85
N LEU A 320 -21.22 11.30 9.58
CA LEU A 320 -22.67 11.22 9.44
C LEU A 320 -23.04 11.21 7.96
N PHE A 321 -23.98 10.36 7.61
CA PHE A 321 -24.58 10.30 6.29
C PHE A 321 -26.05 10.68 6.40
N ASP A 322 -26.36 11.95 6.08
CA ASP A 322 -27.73 12.46 6.07
C ASP A 322 -28.36 12.21 4.68
N PRO A 323 -29.53 11.55 4.60
CA PRO A 323 -30.21 11.34 3.32
C PRO A 323 -30.58 12.61 2.58
N ALA A 324 -30.71 13.74 3.30
CA ALA A 324 -31.04 15.03 2.74
C ALA A 324 -29.81 15.82 2.25
N ASP A 325 -28.58 15.37 2.59
CA ASP A 325 -27.35 16.01 2.11
C ASP A 325 -27.10 15.67 0.64
N PRO A 326 -27.16 16.64 -0.29
CA PRO A 326 -26.89 16.40 -1.72
C PRO A 326 -25.45 15.97 -2.01
N LEU A 327 -24.52 16.18 -1.07
CA LEU A 327 -23.10 15.85 -1.19
C LEU A 327 -22.70 14.64 -0.32
N ARG A 328 -23.70 13.87 0.17
CA ARG A 328 -23.44 12.73 1.07
C ARG A 328 -22.53 11.67 0.47
N ASP A 329 -22.57 11.50 -0.86
CA ASP A 329 -21.80 10.47 -1.57
C ASP A 329 -20.40 10.97 -2.01
N GLY A 330 -20.03 12.20 -1.62
CA GLY A 330 -18.74 12.81 -1.91
C GLY A 330 -18.61 13.35 -3.31
N PHE A 331 -17.59 14.19 -3.53
CA PHE A 331 -17.26 14.78 -4.84
C PHE A 331 -15.76 15.06 -4.97
N LEU A 332 -15.28 15.25 -6.20
CA LEU A 332 -14.00 15.87 -6.52
C LEU A 332 -14.24 17.01 -7.50
N LEU A 333 -13.59 18.16 -7.27
CA LEU A 333 -13.67 19.30 -8.17
C LEU A 333 -12.70 19.19 -9.35
N ASP A 334 -11.56 18.52 -9.13
CA ASP A 334 -10.53 18.29 -10.14
C ASP A 334 -10.40 16.79 -10.39
N ALA A 335 -10.73 16.37 -11.60
CA ALA A 335 -10.52 15.02 -12.09
C ALA A 335 -9.14 14.90 -12.74
#